data_11d1899aa869632efd9741dd19ba1d33
#
_entry.id   11d1899aa869632efd9741dd19ba1d33
#
_cell.length_a   1.000
_cell.length_b   1.000
_cell.length_c   1.000
_cell.angle_alpha   90.00
_cell.angle_beta   90.00
_cell.angle_gamma   90.00
#
_symmetry.space_group_name_H-M   'P 1'
#
loop_
_entity.id
_entity.type
_entity.pdbx_description
1 polymer ?
#
loop_
_entity_poly.entity_id
_entity_poly.type
_entity_poly.pdbx_seq_one_letter_code
_entity_poly.pdbx_strand_id
1 'polypeptide(L)'
;MPSAFTRTVGAAHRIVRGWVIAVLLVMGAWAVSGADPQVRATALPVTSGARAGFTLMDSAVTGVTFTNLLVGDAYFTNAVAHNGSGVALGDVDGDGRTDLYLCGLNGTNQLYRNRGQWRFEPMPLGEAACVGQMSTGAVLVDVDGDGDLDLLVNGIAAGTRLFLNDGHGRWTEKRDSGLYRHTTGTSMALADMDGDGDLDLYCAHYIDVMHLLDPGTRFSMRQQDGRWVVGQINGIPATDPRFRNRFEVMPDGEVVELPEADALYRNDGQGRFTPVQDQPGVFLDDQGKPAAMMREWGLAVVFRDLNGDGFPDLYVSNDFASPDRLWFNDGQGHFRAAPPQALRHTCFNSMGIDVADVDRDGFDDLLVVDLLATRQERRLRQLGKTPPDPVARESLTGRPQFNRNMLFLGRPGGRFVEAALSAGLAASDWSWCPIFLDVDLDGHEDLLVSNGFEYDLMDQDTQDRVKDPRHSLSA
;
A
#
# COMPACT_ATOMS: atom_id res chain seq x y z
N MET A 1 63.49 32.48 40.67
CA MET A 1 63.93 31.43 41.60
C MET A 1 62.88 30.30 41.57
N PRO A 2 63.31 29.10 41.29
CA PRO A 2 62.38 27.96 41.08
C PRO A 2 62.30 27.08 42.32
N SER A 3 61.19 26.35 42.52
CA SER A 3 61.23 25.07 43.21
C SER A 3 59.99 24.29 42.90
N ALA A 4 60.19 23.28 42.16
CA ALA A 4 59.98 21.90 42.58
C ALA A 4 58.45 21.44 42.75
N PHE A 5 57.95 20.77 41.72
CA PHE A 5 57.02 19.63 41.88
C PHE A 5 57.32 18.60 40.78
N THR A 6 58.29 17.75 41.09
CA THR A 6 58.49 16.48 40.39
C THR A 6 58.35 15.38 41.44
N ARG A 7 57.45 14.47 41.16
CA ARG A 7 57.31 13.09 41.61
C ARG A 7 55.88 12.78 42.10
N THR A 8 55.14 12.16 41.23
CA THR A 8 54.45 10.86 41.48
C THR A 8 53.44 10.57 40.35
N VAL A 9 53.98 10.21 39.19
CA VAL A 9 53.15 9.64 38.10
C VAL A 9 53.86 8.38 37.57
N GLY A 10 54.21 7.49 38.47
CA GLY A 10 54.96 6.27 38.10
C GLY A 10 54.30 4.93 38.44
N ALA A 11 53.23 4.91 39.23
CA ALA A 11 52.64 3.66 39.71
C ALA A 11 51.22 3.35 39.17
N ALA A 12 50.47 4.34 38.69
CA ALA A 12 49.10 4.12 38.23
C ALA A 12 49.00 3.57 36.77
N HIS A 13 50.07 3.73 35.98
CA HIS A 13 50.04 3.31 34.54
C HIS A 13 50.32 1.82 34.31
N ARG A 14 50.80 1.08 35.28
CA ARG A 14 51.05 -0.39 35.14
C ARG A 14 49.83 -1.26 35.54
N ILE A 15 48.95 -0.77 36.40
CA ILE A 15 47.77 -1.52 36.83
C ILE A 15 46.64 -1.43 35.80
N VAL A 16 46.49 -0.26 35.09
CA VAL A 16 45.48 -0.06 34.09
C VAL A 16 45.74 -0.87 32.80
N ARG A 17 47.02 -1.08 32.43
CA ARG A 17 47.38 -1.92 31.27
C ARG A 17 47.14 -3.41 31.46
N GLY A 18 47.24 -3.91 32.68
CA GLY A 18 46.97 -5.33 33.00
C GLY A 18 45.47 -5.69 32.92
N TRP A 19 44.60 -4.78 33.33
CA TRP A 19 43.15 -5.00 33.33
C TRP A 19 42.48 -4.80 31.95
N VAL A 20 43.00 -3.88 31.13
CA VAL A 20 42.52 -3.70 29.77
C VAL A 20 42.83 -4.90 28.89
N ILE A 21 44.00 -5.54 29.08
CA ILE A 21 44.35 -6.74 28.33
C ILE A 21 43.56 -7.96 28.85
N ALA A 22 43.24 -8.06 30.14
CA ALA A 22 42.45 -9.15 30.70
C ALA A 22 40.95 -9.02 30.30
N VAL A 23 40.41 -7.80 30.20
CA VAL A 23 39.01 -7.58 29.73
C VAL A 23 38.89 -7.80 28.22
N LEU A 24 39.90 -7.45 27.42
CA LEU A 24 39.89 -7.72 25.97
C LEU A 24 40.12 -9.19 25.64
N LEU A 25 40.83 -9.97 26.50
CA LEU A 25 40.96 -11.42 26.33
C LEU A 25 39.73 -12.21 26.81
N VAL A 26 38.91 -11.67 27.71
CA VAL A 26 37.64 -12.28 28.12
C VAL A 26 36.51 -11.95 27.14
N MET A 27 36.54 -10.78 26.47
CA MET A 27 35.60 -10.49 25.39
C MET A 27 35.97 -11.17 24.06
N GLY A 28 37.20 -11.61 23.85
CA GLY A 28 37.61 -12.35 22.67
C GLY A 28 37.27 -13.85 22.67
N ALA A 29 36.69 -14.38 23.75
CA ALA A 29 36.32 -15.79 23.85
C ALA A 29 34.81 -16.07 23.63
N TRP A 30 34.02 -15.04 23.35
CA TRP A 30 32.68 -15.17 22.81
C TRP A 30 32.71 -14.97 21.27
N ALA A 31 33.62 -15.70 20.62
CA ALA A 31 33.47 -15.97 19.22
C ALA A 31 32.24 -16.90 19.10
N VAL A 32 31.21 -16.34 18.49
CA VAL A 32 30.00 -17.03 18.04
C VAL A 32 30.41 -18.31 17.30
N SER A 33 30.44 -19.42 17.97
CA SER A 33 30.40 -20.73 17.36
C SER A 33 28.96 -21.23 17.47
N GLY A 34 28.20 -20.94 16.48
CA GLY A 34 26.85 -21.36 16.35
C GLY A 34 26.26 -20.75 15.08
N ALA A 35 26.83 -21.12 13.92
CA ALA A 35 26.02 -21.04 12.71
C ALA A 35 24.80 -21.93 13.00
N ASP A 36 23.62 -21.33 13.05
CA ASP A 36 22.37 -22.08 13.11
C ASP A 36 22.42 -23.11 11.97
N PRO A 37 22.35 -24.41 12.27
CA PRO A 37 22.45 -25.45 11.25
C PRO A 37 21.31 -25.37 10.22
N GLN A 38 20.32 -24.49 10.44
CA GLN A 38 19.19 -24.26 9.55
C GLN A 38 19.41 -23.09 8.56
N VAL A 39 20.38 -22.21 8.80
CA VAL A 39 20.69 -21.12 7.86
C VAL A 39 21.56 -21.65 6.74
N ARG A 40 21.00 -21.79 5.56
CA ARG A 40 21.70 -22.14 4.32
C ARG A 40 21.89 -20.91 3.46
N ALA A 41 23.11 -20.39 3.40
CA ALA A 41 23.48 -19.33 2.46
C ALA A 41 23.97 -19.94 1.15
N THR A 42 23.41 -19.54 0.04
CA THR A 42 23.84 -19.92 -1.31
C THR A 42 24.25 -18.65 -2.05
N ALA A 43 25.48 -18.60 -2.54
CA ALA A 43 25.91 -17.48 -3.38
C ALA A 43 25.10 -17.43 -4.68
N LEU A 44 24.57 -16.27 -5.02
CA LEU A 44 23.92 -16.06 -6.31
C LEU A 44 24.97 -16.03 -7.41
N PRO A 45 24.77 -16.75 -8.53
CA PRO A 45 25.68 -16.70 -9.67
C PRO A 45 25.49 -15.37 -10.42
N VAL A 46 26.34 -14.40 -10.15
CA VAL A 46 26.38 -13.14 -10.91
C VAL A 46 27.30 -13.32 -12.13
N THR A 47 26.76 -13.14 -13.34
CA THR A 47 27.53 -13.22 -14.56
C THR A 47 28.33 -11.94 -14.76
N SER A 48 29.65 -12.01 -14.64
CA SER A 48 30.54 -10.87 -14.85
C SER A 48 30.32 -10.26 -16.25
N GLY A 49 30.01 -8.94 -16.28
CA GLY A 49 29.75 -8.20 -17.52
C GLY A 49 28.31 -8.32 -18.06
N ALA A 50 27.40 -8.95 -17.33
CA ALA A 50 25.97 -8.86 -17.63
C ALA A 50 25.51 -7.40 -17.47
N ARG A 51 24.57 -6.97 -18.31
CA ARG A 51 23.90 -5.68 -18.14
C ARG A 51 22.67 -5.91 -17.27
N ALA A 52 22.47 -5.04 -16.28
CA ALA A 52 21.22 -4.99 -15.53
C ALA A 52 20.02 -4.77 -16.48
N GLY A 53 18.93 -5.42 -16.21
CA GLY A 53 17.69 -5.26 -16.98
C GLY A 53 16.80 -6.48 -16.98
N PHE A 54 15.71 -6.37 -17.73
CA PHE A 54 14.67 -7.39 -17.83
C PHE A 54 14.56 -7.92 -19.25
N THR A 55 14.28 -9.22 -19.38
CA THR A 55 13.95 -9.87 -20.64
C THR A 55 12.46 -10.20 -20.65
N LEU A 56 11.72 -9.68 -21.63
CA LEU A 56 10.33 -10.06 -21.84
C LEU A 56 10.28 -11.54 -22.24
N MET A 57 9.61 -12.33 -21.41
CA MET A 57 9.42 -13.77 -21.64
C MET A 57 8.14 -14.02 -22.44
N ASP A 58 8.25 -14.73 -23.55
CA ASP A 58 7.11 -15.09 -24.39
C ASP A 58 6.20 -16.11 -23.67
N SER A 59 4.89 -15.94 -23.81
CA SER A 59 3.90 -16.86 -23.26
C SER A 59 4.04 -18.30 -23.80
N ALA A 60 4.55 -18.47 -25.02
CA ALA A 60 4.88 -19.80 -25.57
C ALA A 60 6.02 -20.50 -24.81
N VAL A 61 6.89 -19.72 -24.14
CA VAL A 61 7.97 -20.23 -23.28
C VAL A 61 7.46 -20.45 -21.87
N THR A 62 6.77 -19.46 -21.33
CA THR A 62 6.33 -19.46 -19.92
C THR A 62 5.07 -20.29 -19.68
N GLY A 63 4.19 -20.42 -20.68
CA GLY A 63 2.88 -21.01 -20.50
C GLY A 63 1.85 -20.08 -19.84
N VAL A 64 2.24 -18.86 -19.44
CA VAL A 64 1.33 -17.87 -18.86
C VAL A 64 0.56 -17.17 -19.99
N THR A 65 -0.73 -17.49 -20.11
CA THR A 65 -1.60 -16.99 -21.18
C THR A 65 -2.73 -16.10 -20.65
N PHE A 66 -2.68 -15.76 -19.34
CA PHE A 66 -3.65 -14.89 -18.72
C PHE A 66 -3.67 -13.52 -19.40
N THR A 67 -4.86 -13.02 -19.64
CA THR A 67 -5.07 -11.66 -20.15
C THR A 67 -6.14 -11.00 -19.28
N ASN A 68 -5.78 -9.89 -18.65
CA ASN A 68 -6.72 -9.10 -17.88
C ASN A 68 -7.39 -8.07 -18.80
N LEU A 69 -8.68 -8.25 -19.07
CA LEU A 69 -9.44 -7.40 -19.99
C LEU A 69 -10.70 -6.88 -19.29
N LEU A 70 -10.95 -5.59 -19.45
CA LEU A 70 -12.27 -5.04 -19.21
C LEU A 70 -13.12 -5.19 -20.45
N VAL A 71 -14.29 -5.82 -20.33
CA VAL A 71 -15.18 -6.08 -21.45
C VAL A 71 -16.59 -5.54 -21.17
N GLY A 72 -17.31 -5.19 -22.25
CA GLY A 72 -18.69 -4.71 -22.17
C GLY A 72 -18.82 -3.32 -21.56
N ASP A 73 -19.97 -3.07 -20.93
CA ASP A 73 -20.34 -1.75 -20.41
C ASP A 73 -19.43 -1.29 -19.25
N ALA A 74 -18.84 -2.22 -18.49
CA ALA A 74 -17.94 -1.90 -17.38
C ALA A 74 -16.72 -1.06 -17.82
N TYR A 75 -16.23 -1.27 -19.03
CA TYR A 75 -15.16 -0.46 -19.61
C TYR A 75 -15.50 1.04 -19.71
N PHE A 76 -16.76 1.37 -19.96
CA PHE A 76 -17.22 2.76 -20.15
C PHE A 76 -17.88 3.36 -18.90
N THR A 77 -18.35 2.52 -17.97
CA THR A 77 -19.21 2.95 -16.87
C THR A 77 -18.57 2.82 -15.50
N ASN A 78 -17.42 2.12 -15.39
CA ASN A 78 -16.75 1.92 -14.11
C ASN A 78 -15.29 2.37 -14.14
N ALA A 79 -15.06 3.63 -13.79
CA ALA A 79 -13.71 4.20 -13.72
C ALA A 79 -12.80 3.46 -12.71
N VAL A 80 -13.37 2.89 -11.65
CA VAL A 80 -12.61 2.15 -10.62
C VAL A 80 -11.97 0.87 -11.19
N ALA A 81 -12.65 0.22 -12.14
CA ALA A 81 -12.12 -0.98 -12.79
C ALA A 81 -10.86 -0.71 -13.64
N HIS A 82 -10.59 0.55 -14.00
CA HIS A 82 -9.37 0.93 -14.70
C HIS A 82 -8.13 0.98 -13.81
N ASN A 83 -8.28 0.93 -12.49
CA ASN A 83 -7.16 0.89 -11.54
C ASN A 83 -6.35 -0.43 -11.63
N GLY A 84 -6.83 -1.41 -12.39
CA GLY A 84 -6.13 -2.66 -12.58
C GLY A 84 -6.51 -3.74 -11.58
N SER A 85 -5.68 -4.77 -11.50
CA SER A 85 -5.86 -5.91 -10.60
C SER A 85 -4.53 -6.43 -10.08
N GLY A 86 -4.60 -7.18 -8.98
CA GLY A 86 -3.44 -7.64 -8.24
C GLY A 86 -2.86 -8.97 -8.73
N VAL A 87 -1.67 -9.26 -8.19
CA VAL A 87 -0.95 -10.51 -8.33
C VAL A 87 -0.47 -10.95 -6.95
N ALA A 88 -0.48 -12.26 -6.69
CA ALA A 88 0.16 -12.84 -5.52
C ALA A 88 1.13 -13.96 -5.93
N LEU A 89 2.23 -14.05 -5.20
CA LEU A 89 3.30 -15.03 -5.41
C LEU A 89 3.50 -15.85 -4.14
N GLY A 90 3.55 -17.18 -4.26
CA GLY A 90 3.80 -18.07 -3.13
C GLY A 90 3.87 -19.52 -3.58
N ASP A 91 4.51 -20.38 -2.79
CA ASP A 91 4.53 -21.83 -2.99
C ASP A 91 3.25 -22.39 -2.39
N VAL A 92 2.23 -22.63 -3.22
CA VAL A 92 0.90 -23.05 -2.74
C VAL A 92 0.73 -24.57 -2.62
N ASP A 93 1.68 -25.34 -3.14
CA ASP A 93 1.61 -26.80 -3.11
C ASP A 93 2.81 -27.47 -2.43
N GLY A 94 3.68 -26.70 -1.77
CA GLY A 94 4.79 -27.17 -0.96
C GLY A 94 5.93 -27.81 -1.77
N ASP A 95 6.03 -27.50 -3.10
CA ASP A 95 7.06 -28.08 -3.95
C ASP A 95 8.40 -27.30 -3.96
N GLY A 96 8.47 -26.21 -3.22
CA GLY A 96 9.64 -25.33 -3.09
C GLY A 96 9.80 -24.33 -4.23
N ARG A 97 8.77 -24.10 -5.04
CA ARG A 97 8.77 -23.15 -6.15
C ARG A 97 7.63 -22.15 -5.98
N THR A 98 7.92 -20.90 -6.28
CA THR A 98 6.94 -19.82 -6.22
C THR A 98 5.94 -19.92 -7.37
N ASP A 99 4.68 -20.08 -7.06
CA ASP A 99 3.55 -20.08 -7.97
C ASP A 99 3.01 -18.67 -8.19
N LEU A 100 2.12 -18.50 -9.18
CA LEU A 100 1.62 -17.21 -9.62
C LEU A 100 0.09 -17.19 -9.62
N TYR A 101 -0.52 -16.36 -8.75
CA TYR A 101 -1.95 -16.10 -8.75
C TYR A 101 -2.23 -14.72 -9.36
N LEU A 102 -3.12 -14.66 -10.35
CA LEU A 102 -3.48 -13.46 -11.09
C LEU A 102 -4.97 -13.14 -10.90
N CYS A 103 -5.26 -11.95 -10.42
CA CYS A 103 -6.61 -11.42 -10.29
C CYS A 103 -7.16 -10.98 -11.64
N GLY A 104 -8.43 -11.30 -11.93
CA GLY A 104 -9.11 -10.95 -13.17
C GLY A 104 -10.23 -9.94 -12.97
N LEU A 105 -10.27 -8.88 -13.77
CA LEU A 105 -11.37 -7.92 -13.82
C LEU A 105 -12.51 -8.39 -14.72
N ASN A 106 -12.28 -9.36 -15.56
CA ASN A 106 -13.31 -9.97 -16.42
C ASN A 106 -14.08 -11.12 -15.76
N GLY A 107 -13.93 -11.29 -14.45
CA GLY A 107 -14.70 -12.21 -13.63
C GLY A 107 -14.12 -13.61 -13.45
N THR A 108 -12.82 -13.82 -13.68
CA THR A 108 -12.14 -15.11 -13.40
C THR A 108 -10.68 -14.90 -13.08
N ASN A 109 -10.23 -15.36 -11.90
CA ASN A 109 -8.83 -15.39 -11.52
C ASN A 109 -8.13 -16.64 -12.07
N GLN A 110 -6.81 -16.62 -12.13
CA GLN A 110 -6.02 -17.74 -12.63
C GLN A 110 -4.83 -18.01 -11.71
N LEU A 111 -4.59 -19.27 -11.40
CA LEU A 111 -3.38 -19.75 -10.70
C LEU A 111 -2.52 -20.54 -11.69
N TYR A 112 -1.22 -20.30 -11.63
CA TYR A 112 -0.23 -21.02 -12.40
C TYR A 112 0.80 -21.65 -11.49
N ARG A 113 0.94 -22.98 -11.58
CA ARG A 113 1.99 -23.73 -10.91
C ARG A 113 3.33 -23.55 -11.60
N ASN A 114 4.37 -23.26 -10.86
CA ASN A 114 5.75 -23.16 -11.35
C ASN A 114 6.37 -24.55 -11.54
N ARG A 115 6.78 -24.85 -12.76
CA ARG A 115 7.46 -26.12 -13.11
C ARG A 115 8.99 -26.00 -13.18
N GLY A 116 9.51 -24.84 -12.75
CA GLY A 116 10.92 -24.49 -12.91
C GLY A 116 11.26 -24.03 -14.33
N GLN A 117 12.45 -23.43 -14.49
CA GLN A 117 12.95 -22.93 -15.77
C GLN A 117 11.99 -21.97 -16.48
N TRP A 118 11.28 -21.13 -15.71
CA TRP A 118 10.28 -20.17 -16.19
C TRP A 118 9.07 -20.80 -16.89
N ARG A 119 8.73 -22.05 -16.57
CA ARG A 119 7.55 -22.73 -17.10
C ARG A 119 6.45 -22.81 -16.05
N PHE A 120 5.26 -22.41 -16.44
CA PHE A 120 4.09 -22.38 -15.59
C PHE A 120 2.93 -23.14 -16.24
N GLU A 121 2.14 -23.84 -15.44
CA GLU A 121 0.98 -24.58 -15.87
C GLU A 121 -0.26 -24.12 -15.10
N PRO A 122 -1.44 -23.91 -15.75
CA PRO A 122 -2.65 -23.56 -15.07
C PRO A 122 -3.05 -24.62 -14.03
N MET A 123 -3.43 -24.17 -12.83
CA MET A 123 -4.00 -25.00 -11.78
C MET A 123 -5.51 -24.76 -11.63
N PRO A 124 -6.30 -25.81 -11.31
CA PRO A 124 -7.71 -25.63 -10.96
C PRO A 124 -7.88 -24.83 -9.67
N LEU A 125 -8.69 -23.80 -9.69
CA LEU A 125 -8.95 -22.91 -8.53
C LEU A 125 -10.24 -23.24 -7.76
N GLY A 126 -11.18 -24.00 -8.35
CA GLY A 126 -12.48 -24.20 -7.73
C GLY A 126 -13.17 -22.87 -7.38
N GLU A 127 -13.58 -22.68 -6.13
CA GLU A 127 -14.21 -21.43 -5.66
C GLU A 127 -13.25 -20.23 -5.65
N ALA A 128 -11.93 -20.45 -5.51
CA ALA A 128 -10.91 -19.38 -5.54
C ALA A 128 -10.73 -18.76 -6.93
N ALA A 129 -11.33 -19.30 -7.97
CA ALA A 129 -11.43 -18.64 -9.27
C ALA A 129 -12.27 -17.35 -9.23
N CYS A 130 -13.07 -17.14 -8.18
CA CYS A 130 -13.92 -15.98 -7.97
C CYS A 130 -14.75 -15.60 -9.20
N VAL A 131 -15.36 -16.60 -9.84
CA VAL A 131 -16.12 -16.40 -11.08
C VAL A 131 -17.23 -15.34 -10.90
N GLY A 132 -17.27 -14.35 -11.79
CA GLY A 132 -18.21 -13.24 -11.73
C GLY A 132 -17.80 -12.08 -10.81
N GLN A 133 -16.64 -12.16 -10.15
CA GLN A 133 -16.07 -11.08 -9.36
C GLN A 133 -15.04 -10.30 -10.18
N MET A 134 -15.05 -8.98 -10.11
CA MET A 134 -13.93 -8.13 -10.55
C MET A 134 -12.92 -8.05 -9.40
N SER A 135 -11.88 -8.91 -9.47
CA SER A 135 -10.90 -9.02 -8.40
C SER A 135 -9.81 -7.96 -8.53
N THR A 136 -9.56 -7.21 -7.46
CA THR A 136 -8.65 -6.05 -7.44
C THR A 136 -7.29 -6.35 -6.81
N GLY A 137 -7.24 -7.28 -5.87
CA GLY A 137 -6.01 -7.63 -5.17
C GLY A 137 -6.05 -9.04 -4.59
N ALA A 138 -4.88 -9.63 -4.35
CA ALA A 138 -4.74 -10.91 -3.68
C ALA A 138 -3.47 -10.95 -2.81
N VAL A 139 -3.53 -11.73 -1.73
CA VAL A 139 -2.40 -12.03 -0.85
C VAL A 139 -2.39 -13.53 -0.57
N LEU A 140 -1.20 -14.14 -0.64
CA LEU A 140 -0.93 -15.52 -0.20
C LEU A 140 -0.20 -15.45 1.15
N VAL A 141 -0.80 -16.01 2.19
CA VAL A 141 -0.31 -15.90 3.57
C VAL A 141 -0.96 -16.98 4.43
N ASP A 142 -0.23 -17.56 5.37
CA ASP A 142 -0.76 -18.48 6.39
C ASP A 142 -1.54 -17.66 7.44
N VAL A 143 -2.87 -17.78 7.47
CA VAL A 143 -3.75 -17.03 8.39
C VAL A 143 -4.31 -17.86 9.52
N ASP A 144 -4.17 -19.21 9.47
CA ASP A 144 -4.66 -20.09 10.51
C ASP A 144 -3.57 -20.91 11.21
N GLY A 145 -2.29 -20.63 10.88
CA GLY A 145 -1.13 -21.18 11.58
C GLY A 145 -0.84 -22.65 11.27
N ASP A 146 -1.39 -23.19 10.17
CA ASP A 146 -1.18 -24.59 9.79
C ASP A 146 0.07 -24.82 8.93
N GLY A 147 0.73 -23.75 8.49
CA GLY A 147 1.96 -23.76 7.71
C GLY A 147 1.76 -23.72 6.19
N ASP A 148 0.53 -23.72 5.73
CA ASP A 148 0.17 -23.64 4.31
C ASP A 148 -0.23 -22.21 3.94
N LEU A 149 0.07 -21.74 2.72
CA LEU A 149 -0.31 -20.40 2.30
C LEU A 149 -1.80 -20.37 1.91
N ASP A 150 -2.60 -19.62 2.67
CA ASP A 150 -3.98 -19.31 2.36
C ASP A 150 -4.09 -18.15 1.38
N LEU A 151 -5.28 -17.90 0.85
CA LEU A 151 -5.53 -16.89 -0.16
C LEU A 151 -6.62 -15.91 0.26
N LEU A 152 -6.26 -14.64 0.36
CA LEU A 152 -7.19 -13.53 0.48
C LEU A 152 -7.37 -12.85 -0.88
N VAL A 153 -8.61 -12.56 -1.28
CA VAL A 153 -8.94 -11.91 -2.56
C VAL A 153 -9.92 -10.76 -2.35
N ASN A 154 -9.51 -9.55 -2.73
CA ASN A 154 -10.37 -8.38 -2.80
C ASN A 154 -11.13 -8.31 -4.13
N GLY A 155 -12.26 -7.59 -4.13
CA GLY A 155 -13.00 -7.31 -5.37
C GLY A 155 -13.89 -6.08 -5.27
N ILE A 156 -14.25 -5.53 -6.44
CA ILE A 156 -15.18 -4.40 -6.56
C ILE A 156 -16.56 -4.86 -6.11
N ALA A 157 -17.14 -4.18 -5.11
CA ALA A 157 -18.44 -4.50 -4.49
C ALA A 157 -18.58 -5.96 -4.02
N ALA A 158 -17.48 -6.69 -3.88
CA ALA A 158 -17.46 -8.11 -3.50
C ALA A 158 -16.81 -8.33 -2.13
N GLY A 159 -16.17 -7.30 -1.57
CA GLY A 159 -15.43 -7.37 -0.32
C GLY A 159 -14.19 -8.25 -0.42
N THR A 160 -13.75 -8.74 0.72
CA THR A 160 -12.60 -9.63 0.85
C THR A 160 -13.07 -11.06 1.09
N ARG A 161 -12.54 -12.01 0.31
CA ARG A 161 -12.82 -13.45 0.44
C ARG A 161 -11.56 -14.15 0.94
N LEU A 162 -11.74 -15.10 1.83
CA LEU A 162 -10.69 -15.98 2.36
C LEU A 162 -10.92 -17.40 1.86
N PHE A 163 -9.84 -18.02 1.36
CA PHE A 163 -9.79 -19.40 0.95
C PHE A 163 -8.65 -20.10 1.68
N LEU A 164 -8.98 -21.10 2.49
CA LEU A 164 -7.98 -21.93 3.16
C LEU A 164 -7.44 -22.97 2.17
N ASN A 165 -6.14 -23.19 2.23
CA ASN A 165 -5.39 -24.17 1.44
C ASN A 165 -5.29 -25.50 2.22
N ASP A 166 -5.03 -26.60 1.53
CA ASP A 166 -4.71 -27.90 2.12
C ASP A 166 -3.23 -28.29 1.93
N GLY A 167 -2.36 -27.32 1.67
CA GLY A 167 -0.93 -27.52 1.37
C GLY A 167 -0.65 -28.13 -0.01
N HIS A 168 -1.67 -28.31 -0.82
CA HIS A 168 -1.57 -28.90 -2.16
C HIS A 168 -2.24 -28.04 -3.25
N GLY A 169 -2.52 -26.77 -2.94
CA GLY A 169 -3.17 -25.83 -3.85
C GLY A 169 -4.66 -26.11 -4.06
N ARG A 170 -5.33 -26.78 -3.10
CA ARG A 170 -6.79 -26.96 -3.10
C ARG A 170 -7.43 -26.03 -2.10
N TRP A 171 -8.40 -25.26 -2.55
CA TRP A 171 -8.95 -24.12 -1.84
C TRP A 171 -10.37 -24.40 -1.34
N THR A 172 -10.62 -24.03 -0.08
CA THR A 172 -11.96 -24.06 0.53
C THR A 172 -12.32 -22.67 1.03
N GLU A 173 -13.41 -22.08 0.54
CA GLU A 173 -13.82 -20.75 1.01
C GLU A 173 -14.27 -20.79 2.47
N LYS A 174 -13.61 -19.99 3.32
CA LYS A 174 -13.99 -19.76 4.71
C LYS A 174 -15.07 -18.68 4.79
N ARG A 175 -16.33 -19.10 4.63
CA ARG A 175 -17.49 -18.17 4.55
C ARG A 175 -17.81 -17.49 5.87
N ASP A 176 -17.38 -18.06 7.00
CA ASP A 176 -17.51 -17.54 8.35
C ASP A 176 -16.28 -16.76 8.82
N SER A 177 -15.44 -16.27 7.90
CA SER A 177 -14.22 -15.53 8.17
C SER A 177 -14.44 -14.21 8.91
N GLY A 178 -15.65 -13.63 8.89
CA GLY A 178 -15.95 -12.31 9.48
C GLY A 178 -15.57 -11.11 8.61
N LEU A 179 -14.93 -11.33 7.47
CA LEU A 179 -14.53 -10.26 6.53
C LEU A 179 -15.77 -9.65 5.83
N TYR A 180 -15.71 -8.34 5.55
CA TYR A 180 -16.79 -7.65 4.82
C TYR A 180 -16.91 -8.15 3.38
N ARG A 181 -18.14 -8.37 2.93
CA ARG A 181 -18.44 -9.03 1.64
C ARG A 181 -19.04 -8.11 0.58
N HIS A 182 -19.12 -6.80 0.86
CA HIS A 182 -19.82 -5.86 -0.03
C HIS A 182 -19.05 -4.54 -0.17
N THR A 183 -17.77 -4.52 0.20
CA THR A 183 -16.90 -3.37 0.04
C THR A 183 -16.06 -3.51 -1.23
N THR A 184 -15.43 -2.42 -1.63
CA THR A 184 -14.47 -2.40 -2.74
C THR A 184 -13.06 -2.28 -2.17
N GLY A 185 -12.45 -3.44 -1.90
CA GLY A 185 -11.07 -3.50 -1.44
C GLY A 185 -10.10 -3.22 -2.59
N THR A 186 -9.07 -2.41 -2.32
CA THR A 186 -7.99 -2.10 -3.26
C THR A 186 -6.71 -2.81 -2.88
N SER A 187 -6.29 -2.68 -1.64
CA SER A 187 -5.06 -3.26 -1.12
C SER A 187 -5.26 -3.91 0.23
N MET A 188 -4.36 -4.82 0.60
CA MET A 188 -4.35 -5.52 1.87
C MET A 188 -2.94 -5.56 2.42
N ALA A 189 -2.80 -5.40 3.74
CA ALA A 189 -1.55 -5.66 4.46
C ALA A 189 -1.85 -6.47 5.72
N LEU A 190 -0.94 -7.38 6.06
CA LEU A 190 -1.05 -8.21 7.25
C LEU A 190 0.18 -8.03 8.13
N ALA A 191 -0.04 -8.00 9.43
CA ALA A 191 0.99 -8.02 10.46
C ALA A 191 0.39 -8.49 11.80
N ASP A 192 1.20 -9.02 12.68
CA ASP A 192 0.87 -9.23 14.08
C ASP A 192 0.90 -7.86 14.78
N MET A 193 -0.25 -7.18 14.87
CA MET A 193 -0.32 -5.80 15.36
C MET A 193 -0.39 -5.69 16.89
N ASP A 194 -0.72 -6.77 17.58
CA ASP A 194 -0.88 -6.75 19.05
C ASP A 194 0.00 -7.77 19.78
N GLY A 195 0.88 -8.47 19.05
CA GLY A 195 1.92 -9.33 19.63
C GLY A 195 1.40 -10.69 20.10
N ASP A 196 0.24 -11.14 19.59
CA ASP A 196 -0.35 -12.43 19.96
C ASP A 196 0.12 -13.60 19.08
N GLY A 197 0.86 -13.31 18.01
CA GLY A 197 1.43 -14.29 17.07
C GLY A 197 0.59 -14.58 15.85
N ASP A 198 -0.63 -14.02 15.77
CA ASP A 198 -1.54 -14.18 14.64
C ASP A 198 -1.46 -12.98 13.69
N LEU A 199 -1.63 -13.21 12.40
CA LEU A 199 -1.57 -12.11 11.43
C LEU A 199 -2.92 -11.40 11.30
N ASP A 200 -2.96 -10.15 11.72
CA ASP A 200 -4.09 -9.24 11.58
C ASP A 200 -4.13 -8.60 10.20
N LEU A 201 -5.28 -8.07 9.80
CA LEU A 201 -5.50 -7.60 8.43
C LEU A 201 -5.99 -6.16 8.40
N TYR A 202 -5.34 -5.32 7.61
CA TYR A 202 -5.89 -4.04 7.15
C TYR A 202 -6.31 -4.13 5.68
N CYS A 203 -7.54 -3.69 5.38
CA CYS A 203 -8.06 -3.55 4.02
C CYS A 203 -8.28 -2.08 3.71
N ALA A 204 -7.57 -1.55 2.73
CA ALA A 204 -7.86 -0.26 2.14
C ALA A 204 -9.07 -0.39 1.20
N HIS A 205 -9.99 0.55 1.30
CA HIS A 205 -11.22 0.56 0.50
C HIS A 205 -11.31 1.83 -0.35
N TYR A 206 -11.93 1.68 -1.50
CA TYR A 206 -12.19 2.76 -2.43
C TYR A 206 -13.70 2.98 -2.58
N ILE A 207 -14.27 2.64 -3.72
CA ILE A 207 -15.69 2.74 -4.01
C ILE A 207 -16.05 1.82 -5.19
N ASP A 208 -17.28 1.34 -5.24
CA ASP A 208 -17.74 0.47 -6.32
C ASP A 208 -17.98 1.22 -7.66
N VAL A 209 -18.55 2.41 -7.59
CA VAL A 209 -18.83 3.29 -8.73
C VAL A 209 -18.66 4.76 -8.32
N MET A 210 -17.89 5.51 -9.08
CA MET A 210 -17.72 6.95 -8.88
C MET A 210 -18.83 7.72 -9.60
N HIS A 211 -19.92 8.02 -8.91
CA HIS A 211 -21.08 8.70 -9.50
C HIS A 211 -20.78 10.13 -9.96
N LEU A 212 -19.85 10.82 -9.31
CA LEU A 212 -19.44 12.17 -9.74
C LEU A 212 -18.67 12.16 -11.05
N LEU A 213 -18.02 11.06 -11.42
CA LEU A 213 -17.32 10.91 -12.70
C LEU A 213 -18.20 10.29 -13.79
N ASP A 214 -19.35 9.72 -13.45
CA ASP A 214 -20.29 9.16 -14.41
C ASP A 214 -21.13 10.28 -15.06
N PRO A 215 -20.99 10.56 -16.36
CA PRO A 215 -21.78 11.58 -17.07
C PRO A 215 -23.30 11.30 -17.06
N GLY A 216 -23.68 10.06 -16.83
CA GLY A 216 -25.09 9.63 -16.70
C GLY A 216 -25.73 9.98 -15.38
N THR A 217 -24.93 10.26 -14.34
CA THR A 217 -25.46 10.52 -13.00
C THR A 217 -26.17 11.88 -12.91
N ARG A 218 -27.35 11.88 -12.29
CA ARG A 218 -28.16 13.07 -12.02
C ARG A 218 -28.44 13.17 -10.54
N PHE A 219 -28.06 14.30 -9.96
CA PHE A 219 -28.35 14.63 -8.58
C PHE A 219 -29.57 15.56 -8.48
N SER A 220 -30.48 15.30 -7.55
CA SER A 220 -31.48 16.26 -7.09
C SER A 220 -31.15 16.72 -5.68
N MET A 221 -31.18 18.04 -5.47
CA MET A 221 -30.86 18.66 -4.21
C MET A 221 -32.13 18.99 -3.40
N ARG A 222 -32.08 18.92 -2.08
CA ARG A 222 -33.16 19.36 -1.18
C ARG A 222 -32.58 20.14 0.00
N GLN A 223 -33.38 20.98 0.59
CA GLN A 223 -33.03 21.61 1.87
C GLN A 223 -33.47 20.71 3.04
N GLN A 224 -32.59 20.56 4.00
CA GLN A 224 -32.83 19.87 5.25
C GLN A 224 -32.12 20.66 6.37
N ASP A 225 -32.86 21.07 7.36
CA ASP A 225 -32.35 21.85 8.52
C ASP A 225 -31.51 23.09 8.11
N GLY A 226 -31.96 23.77 7.05
CA GLY A 226 -31.29 24.96 6.51
C GLY A 226 -30.03 24.72 5.68
N ARG A 227 -29.69 23.46 5.43
CA ARG A 227 -28.54 23.07 4.61
C ARG A 227 -29.01 22.37 3.33
N TRP A 228 -28.26 22.55 2.26
CA TRP A 228 -28.45 21.74 1.06
C TRP A 228 -27.90 20.34 1.28
N VAL A 229 -28.66 19.34 0.89
CA VAL A 229 -28.25 17.93 0.90
C VAL A 229 -28.67 17.27 -0.42
N VAL A 230 -27.97 16.21 -0.80
CA VAL A 230 -28.39 15.38 -1.93
C VAL A 230 -29.69 14.67 -1.55
N GLY A 231 -30.74 14.89 -2.32
CA GLY A 231 -32.04 14.28 -2.11
C GLY A 231 -32.20 12.94 -2.84
N GLN A 232 -31.75 12.88 -4.11
CA GLN A 232 -31.82 11.69 -4.95
C GLN A 232 -30.59 11.63 -5.88
N ILE A 233 -30.23 10.41 -6.23
CA ILE A 233 -29.24 10.07 -7.25
C ILE A 233 -29.96 9.22 -8.31
N ASN A 234 -30.02 9.67 -9.55
CA ASN A 234 -30.73 9.00 -10.65
C ASN A 234 -32.18 8.63 -10.30
N GLY A 235 -32.87 9.51 -9.54
CA GLY A 235 -34.26 9.29 -9.09
C GLY A 235 -34.41 8.36 -7.86
N ILE A 236 -33.32 7.81 -7.34
CA ILE A 236 -33.31 6.97 -6.15
C ILE A 236 -33.02 7.85 -4.92
N PRO A 237 -33.73 7.74 -3.83
CA PRO A 237 -33.48 8.52 -2.64
C PRO A 237 -32.05 8.35 -2.10
N ALA A 238 -31.39 9.44 -1.70
CA ALA A 238 -30.05 9.39 -1.08
C ALA A 238 -30.04 8.65 0.28
N THR A 239 -31.22 8.37 0.86
CA THR A 239 -31.38 7.54 2.06
C THR A 239 -31.37 6.03 1.77
N ASP A 240 -31.38 5.63 0.48
CA ASP A 240 -31.21 4.23 0.09
C ASP A 240 -29.90 3.69 0.69
N PRO A 241 -29.86 2.44 1.16
CA PRO A 241 -28.64 1.85 1.73
C PRO A 241 -27.41 1.96 0.85
N ARG A 242 -27.56 1.92 -0.50
CA ARG A 242 -26.47 2.08 -1.47
C ARG A 242 -25.77 3.45 -1.42
N PHE A 243 -26.50 4.48 -0.97
CA PHE A 243 -26.00 5.86 -0.95
C PHE A 243 -25.83 6.45 0.45
N ARG A 244 -26.07 5.63 1.48
CA ARG A 244 -26.00 6.09 2.86
C ARG A 244 -24.62 6.66 3.17
N ASN A 245 -24.57 7.93 3.62
CA ASN A 245 -23.36 8.65 3.96
C ASN A 245 -22.32 8.71 2.82
N ARG A 246 -22.75 8.63 1.57
CA ARG A 246 -21.89 8.60 0.40
C ARG A 246 -21.66 9.98 -0.20
N PHE A 247 -22.56 10.92 0.03
CA PHE A 247 -22.48 12.26 -0.54
C PHE A 247 -22.60 13.33 0.53
N GLU A 248 -21.73 14.33 0.43
CA GLU A 248 -21.80 15.56 1.23
C GLU A 248 -21.95 16.77 0.32
N VAL A 249 -22.58 17.83 0.85
CA VAL A 249 -22.68 19.12 0.14
C VAL A 249 -21.88 20.12 0.94
N MET A 250 -20.83 20.63 0.33
CA MET A 250 -19.93 21.61 0.91
C MET A 250 -20.62 22.98 1.05
N PRO A 251 -20.12 23.90 1.91
CA PRO A 251 -20.72 25.21 2.10
C PRO A 251 -20.84 26.05 0.82
N ASP A 252 -19.98 25.84 -0.15
CA ASP A 252 -20.00 26.49 -1.49
C ASP A 252 -21.00 25.84 -2.47
N GLY A 253 -21.67 24.75 -2.05
CA GLY A 253 -22.66 24.02 -2.85
C GLY A 253 -22.06 22.88 -3.69
N GLU A 254 -20.75 22.65 -3.62
CA GLU A 254 -20.11 21.51 -4.27
C GLU A 254 -20.60 20.19 -3.64
N VAL A 255 -20.95 19.21 -4.48
CA VAL A 255 -21.25 17.84 -4.02
C VAL A 255 -19.95 17.06 -4.01
N VAL A 256 -19.63 16.47 -2.88
CA VAL A 256 -18.47 15.58 -2.72
C VAL A 256 -18.98 14.17 -2.50
N GLU A 257 -18.40 13.22 -3.22
CA GLU A 257 -18.62 11.79 -3.03
C GLU A 257 -17.56 11.25 -2.05
N LEU A 258 -18.01 10.51 -1.04
CA LEU A 258 -17.15 9.91 -0.03
C LEU A 258 -16.92 8.44 -0.36
N PRO A 259 -15.69 7.94 -0.23
CA PRO A 259 -15.38 6.54 -0.43
C PRO A 259 -15.93 5.66 0.68
N GLU A 260 -15.73 4.36 0.58
CA GLU A 260 -15.99 3.43 1.66
C GLU A 260 -14.95 3.59 2.78
N ALA A 261 -15.32 3.27 4.02
CA ALA A 261 -14.36 3.27 5.11
C ALA A 261 -13.45 2.05 5.00
N ASP A 262 -12.18 2.24 5.29
CA ASP A 262 -11.23 1.14 5.43
C ASP A 262 -11.60 0.22 6.60
N ALA A 263 -11.02 -0.96 6.66
CA ALA A 263 -11.28 -1.89 7.72
C ALA A 263 -9.99 -2.47 8.31
N LEU A 264 -9.92 -2.48 9.65
CA LEU A 264 -8.90 -3.16 10.42
C LEU A 264 -9.54 -4.34 11.14
N TYR A 265 -8.94 -5.50 10.99
CA TYR A 265 -9.45 -6.74 11.58
C TYR A 265 -8.40 -7.38 12.45
N ARG A 266 -8.83 -7.88 13.61
CA ARG A 266 -8.05 -8.81 14.42
C ARG A 266 -8.38 -10.23 14.02
N ASN A 267 -7.37 -11.05 13.80
CA ASN A 267 -7.47 -12.50 13.59
C ASN A 267 -7.51 -13.25 14.93
N ASP A 268 -8.04 -14.45 14.93
CA ASP A 268 -8.04 -15.36 16.10
C ASP A 268 -7.09 -16.57 15.91
N GLY A 269 -6.18 -16.50 14.93
CA GLY A 269 -5.28 -17.59 14.58
C GLY A 269 -5.95 -18.81 13.95
N GLN A 270 -7.21 -18.68 13.56
CA GLN A 270 -7.99 -19.72 12.86
C GLN A 270 -8.68 -19.19 11.61
N GLY A 271 -8.19 -18.08 11.07
CA GLY A 271 -8.76 -17.41 9.92
C GLY A 271 -10.14 -16.76 10.18
N ARG A 272 -10.44 -16.38 11.43
CA ARG A 272 -11.62 -15.59 11.78
C ARG A 272 -11.22 -14.19 12.14
N PHE A 273 -11.71 -13.24 11.39
CA PHE A 273 -11.40 -11.83 11.47
C PHE A 273 -12.54 -11.05 12.13
N THR A 274 -12.21 -10.27 13.15
CA THR A 274 -13.16 -9.39 13.85
C THR A 274 -12.82 -7.95 13.53
N PRO A 275 -13.73 -7.15 12.96
CA PRO A 275 -13.47 -5.74 12.69
C PRO A 275 -13.31 -4.96 14.00
N VAL A 276 -12.24 -4.17 14.11
CA VAL A 276 -11.87 -3.42 15.32
C VAL A 276 -11.74 -1.91 15.13
N GLN A 277 -11.78 -1.41 13.89
CA GLN A 277 -11.54 -0.01 13.56
C GLN A 277 -12.48 0.99 14.28
N ASP A 278 -13.70 0.57 14.60
CA ASP A 278 -14.70 1.41 15.29
C ASP A 278 -14.65 1.27 16.83
N GLN A 279 -13.76 0.44 17.36
CA GLN A 279 -13.61 0.28 18.81
C GLN A 279 -12.90 1.51 19.40
N PRO A 280 -13.43 2.09 20.48
CA PRO A 280 -12.80 3.25 21.13
C PRO A 280 -11.35 2.93 21.56
N GLY A 281 -10.40 3.76 21.12
CA GLY A 281 -9.00 3.63 21.50
C GLY A 281 -8.14 2.84 20.51
N VAL A 282 -8.71 2.14 19.52
CA VAL A 282 -7.92 1.50 18.45
C VAL A 282 -7.21 2.56 17.63
N PHE A 283 -7.91 3.62 17.20
CA PHE A 283 -7.30 4.78 16.56
C PHE A 283 -7.33 6.00 17.49
N LEU A 284 -6.19 6.68 17.59
CA LEU A 284 -5.98 7.86 18.41
C LEU A 284 -5.45 9.01 17.54
N ASP A 285 -5.85 10.24 17.83
CA ASP A 285 -5.23 11.41 17.22
C ASP A 285 -3.78 11.60 17.73
N ASP A 286 -3.08 12.60 17.21
CA ASP A 286 -1.69 12.90 17.61
C ASP A 286 -1.56 13.36 19.08
N GLN A 287 -2.68 13.72 19.72
CA GLN A 287 -2.77 14.05 21.15
C GLN A 287 -3.17 12.85 22.03
N GLY A 288 -3.43 11.68 21.41
CA GLY A 288 -3.84 10.46 22.11
C GLY A 288 -5.32 10.40 22.48
N LYS A 289 -6.18 11.20 21.86
CA LYS A 289 -7.64 11.11 22.04
C LYS A 289 -8.22 10.16 20.99
N PRO A 290 -9.31 9.45 21.30
CA PRO A 290 -9.98 8.62 20.33
C PRO A 290 -10.28 9.36 19.03
N ALA A 291 -9.86 8.81 17.90
CA ALA A 291 -10.16 9.26 16.56
C ALA A 291 -11.03 8.22 15.87
N ALA A 292 -11.98 8.67 15.05
CA ALA A 292 -12.70 7.77 14.17
C ALA A 292 -11.83 7.47 12.93
N MET A 293 -11.92 6.26 12.40
CA MET A 293 -11.39 5.97 11.06
C MET A 293 -12.16 6.81 10.06
N MET A 294 -11.42 7.53 9.22
CA MET A 294 -12.02 8.39 8.22
C MET A 294 -12.38 7.61 6.96
N ARG A 295 -13.30 8.16 6.17
CA ARG A 295 -13.60 7.66 4.83
C ARG A 295 -12.65 8.35 3.87
N GLU A 296 -11.68 7.61 3.40
CA GLU A 296 -10.60 8.10 2.55
C GLU A 296 -10.44 7.21 1.33
N TRP A 297 -9.83 7.74 0.29
CA TRP A 297 -9.67 7.03 -0.98
C TRP A 297 -8.45 6.10 -0.93
N GLY A 298 -8.50 5.08 -0.07
CA GLY A 298 -7.39 4.15 0.16
C GLY A 298 -7.03 3.35 -1.09
N LEU A 299 -5.76 3.40 -1.53
CA LEU A 299 -5.27 2.65 -2.69
C LEU A 299 -4.20 1.64 -2.31
N ALA A 300 -3.23 2.01 -1.49
CA ALA A 300 -2.19 1.10 -1.05
C ALA A 300 -1.98 1.19 0.46
N VAL A 301 -1.52 0.10 1.05
CA VAL A 301 -1.29 0.00 2.50
C VAL A 301 -0.06 -0.85 2.79
N VAL A 302 0.68 -0.49 3.83
CA VAL A 302 1.80 -1.28 4.34
C VAL A 302 1.86 -1.23 5.85
N PHE A 303 2.20 -2.38 6.46
CA PHE A 303 2.68 -2.46 7.84
C PHE A 303 4.20 -2.53 7.84
N ARG A 304 4.85 -1.68 8.65
CA ARG A 304 6.31 -1.63 8.80
C ARG A 304 6.67 -0.93 10.11
N ASP A 305 7.75 -1.31 10.75
CA ASP A 305 8.30 -0.56 11.88
C ASP A 305 8.97 0.72 11.38
N LEU A 306 8.19 1.80 11.28
CA LEU A 306 8.60 3.08 10.70
C LEU A 306 9.19 4.05 11.73
N ASN A 307 9.10 3.72 13.01
CA ASN A 307 9.62 4.55 14.10
C ASN A 307 10.80 3.92 14.83
N GLY A 308 11.10 2.62 14.59
CA GLY A 308 12.20 1.88 15.17
C GLY A 308 11.92 1.35 16.57
N ASP A 309 10.64 1.14 16.94
CA ASP A 309 10.26 0.61 18.26
C ASP A 309 10.00 -0.91 18.29
N GLY A 310 10.03 -1.56 17.14
CA GLY A 310 9.87 -3.00 16.97
C GLY A 310 8.43 -3.45 16.73
N PHE A 311 7.46 -2.53 16.63
CA PHE A 311 6.06 -2.84 16.33
C PHE A 311 5.68 -2.39 14.91
N PRO A 312 4.80 -3.13 14.21
CA PRO A 312 4.41 -2.74 12.86
C PRO A 312 3.48 -1.51 12.86
N ASP A 313 4.01 -0.38 12.40
CA ASP A 313 3.25 0.83 12.13
C ASP A 313 2.46 0.70 10.83
N LEU A 314 1.42 1.53 10.66
CA LEU A 314 0.53 1.48 9.51
C LEU A 314 0.68 2.75 8.66
N TYR A 315 1.00 2.58 7.37
CA TYR A 315 0.91 3.64 6.37
C TYR A 315 -0.14 3.31 5.33
N VAL A 316 -1.07 4.26 5.09
CA VAL A 316 -2.12 4.15 4.07
C VAL A 316 -1.96 5.29 3.08
N SER A 317 -1.78 4.96 1.82
CA SER A 317 -1.77 5.94 0.72
C SER A 317 -3.18 6.18 0.21
N ASN A 318 -3.53 7.45 0.05
CA ASN A 318 -4.87 7.89 -0.33
C ASN A 318 -4.86 8.72 -1.61
N ASP A 319 -5.86 8.50 -2.45
CA ASP A 319 -6.07 9.29 -3.66
C ASP A 319 -6.82 10.60 -3.37
N PHE A 320 -6.79 11.53 -4.34
CA PHE A 320 -7.51 12.81 -4.30
C PHE A 320 -7.16 13.67 -3.07
N ALA A 321 -8.14 14.44 -2.59
CA ALA A 321 -7.99 15.36 -1.47
C ALA A 321 -8.05 14.67 -0.09
N SER A 322 -7.55 13.44 0.00
CA SER A 322 -7.39 12.67 1.23
C SER A 322 -5.90 12.49 1.50
N PRO A 323 -5.31 13.16 2.50
CA PRO A 323 -3.90 12.98 2.83
C PRO A 323 -3.59 11.56 3.26
N ASP A 324 -2.39 11.07 2.93
CA ASP A 324 -1.92 9.78 3.41
C ASP A 324 -1.89 9.73 4.94
N ARG A 325 -2.07 8.55 5.48
CA ARG A 325 -2.08 8.30 6.91
C ARG A 325 -0.85 7.52 7.34
N LEU A 326 -0.21 8.03 8.38
CA LEU A 326 0.81 7.33 9.13
C LEU A 326 0.32 7.18 10.57
N TRP A 327 0.24 5.96 11.05
CA TRP A 327 -0.19 5.59 12.38
C TRP A 327 0.90 4.78 13.07
N PHE A 328 1.36 5.24 14.23
CA PHE A 328 2.30 4.50 15.05
C PHE A 328 1.55 3.53 15.97
N ASN A 329 1.96 2.27 15.95
CA ASN A 329 1.43 1.20 16.77
C ASN A 329 2.12 1.17 18.13
N ASP A 330 1.39 0.81 19.19
CA ASP A 330 1.94 0.63 20.54
C ASP A 330 2.26 -0.84 20.89
N GLY A 331 2.16 -1.74 19.90
CA GLY A 331 2.34 -3.19 20.08
C GLY A 331 1.19 -3.88 20.82
N GLN A 332 0.06 -3.19 20.99
CA GLN A 332 -1.17 -3.73 21.57
C GLN A 332 -2.37 -3.55 20.62
N GLY A 333 -2.09 -3.23 19.36
CA GLY A 333 -3.12 -2.97 18.35
C GLY A 333 -3.80 -1.60 18.50
N HIS A 334 -3.15 -0.61 19.15
CA HIS A 334 -3.63 0.76 19.17
C HIS A 334 -2.74 1.64 18.29
N PHE A 335 -3.36 2.39 17.41
CA PHE A 335 -2.70 3.19 16.38
C PHE A 335 -2.85 4.67 16.67
N ARG A 336 -1.75 5.36 16.92
CA ARG A 336 -1.72 6.80 17.14
C ARG A 336 -1.28 7.52 15.89
N ALA A 337 -2.04 8.52 15.45
CA ALA A 337 -1.68 9.36 14.32
C ALA A 337 -0.30 9.98 14.51
N ALA A 338 0.59 9.81 13.54
CA ALA A 338 1.89 10.45 13.56
C ALA A 338 1.72 11.97 13.58
N PRO A 339 2.48 12.68 14.42
CA PRO A 339 2.36 14.14 14.53
C PRO A 339 2.73 14.81 13.19
N PRO A 340 2.20 16.02 12.89
CA PRO A 340 2.47 16.71 11.63
C PRO A 340 3.97 16.91 11.31
N GLN A 341 4.82 16.94 12.35
CA GLN A 341 6.27 17.10 12.18
C GLN A 341 6.97 15.80 11.74
N ALA A 342 6.37 14.66 11.97
CA ALA A 342 6.92 13.36 11.54
C ALA A 342 6.87 13.25 10.01
N LEU A 343 5.69 13.55 9.44
CA LEU A 343 5.44 13.58 8.00
C LEU A 343 4.78 14.91 7.66
N ARG A 344 5.50 15.83 7.02
CA ARG A 344 5.07 17.24 6.88
C ARG A 344 4.05 17.47 5.77
N HIS A 345 4.02 16.63 4.76
CA HIS A 345 3.14 16.68 3.60
C HIS A 345 3.06 15.32 2.94
N THR A 346 2.08 15.11 2.06
CA THR A 346 1.86 13.87 1.35
C THR A 346 1.64 14.10 -0.14
N CYS A 347 1.54 13.04 -0.92
CA CYS A 347 1.08 13.11 -2.31
C CYS A 347 -0.37 13.59 -2.37
N PHE A 348 -0.80 14.03 -3.54
CA PHE A 348 -2.22 14.37 -3.79
C PHE A 348 -2.98 13.18 -4.37
N ASN A 349 -2.34 12.40 -5.25
CA ASN A 349 -2.88 11.17 -5.80
C ASN A 349 -1.90 10.04 -5.47
N SER A 350 -1.95 9.53 -4.24
CA SER A 350 -1.06 8.47 -3.79
C SER A 350 -1.51 7.13 -4.34
N MET A 351 -0.85 6.66 -5.43
CA MET A 351 -1.24 5.44 -6.14
C MET A 351 -0.66 4.18 -5.50
N GLY A 352 0.58 4.21 -5.12
CA GLY A 352 1.28 3.05 -4.57
C GLY A 352 2.44 3.43 -3.68
N ILE A 353 2.91 2.46 -2.90
CA ILE A 353 3.95 2.61 -1.90
C ILE A 353 4.88 1.41 -1.91
N ASP A 354 6.16 1.66 -1.65
CA ASP A 354 7.11 0.62 -1.27
C ASP A 354 8.09 1.14 -0.22
N VAL A 355 8.73 0.21 0.49
CA VAL A 355 9.55 0.48 1.67
C VAL A 355 10.87 -0.27 1.59
N ALA A 356 11.98 0.46 1.74
CA ALA A 356 13.32 -0.10 1.87
C ALA A 356 14.24 0.90 2.58
N ASP A 357 15.35 0.46 3.16
CA ASP A 357 16.42 1.31 3.70
C ASP A 357 17.38 1.68 2.55
N VAL A 358 17.00 2.69 1.72
CA VAL A 358 17.72 3.03 0.49
C VAL A 358 19.01 3.83 0.75
N ASP A 359 19.12 4.53 1.89
CA ASP A 359 20.34 5.26 2.27
C ASP A 359 21.21 4.51 3.28
N ARG A 360 20.77 3.30 3.72
CA ARG A 360 21.48 2.35 4.58
C ARG A 360 21.85 2.91 5.94
N ASP A 361 20.96 3.69 6.50
CA ASP A 361 21.12 4.23 7.83
C ASP A 361 20.47 3.38 8.93
N GLY A 362 19.80 2.29 8.53
CA GLY A 362 19.14 1.33 9.43
C GLY A 362 17.69 1.70 9.75
N PHE A 363 17.11 2.68 9.04
CA PHE A 363 15.70 3.04 9.14
C PHE A 363 15.04 2.87 7.78
N ASP A 364 13.81 2.34 7.80
CA ASP A 364 13.05 2.16 6.58
C ASP A 364 12.64 3.51 5.96
N ASP A 365 12.82 3.62 4.65
CA ASP A 365 12.40 4.76 3.82
C ASP A 365 11.13 4.41 3.06
N LEU A 366 10.31 5.41 2.77
CA LEU A 366 9.04 5.24 2.05
C LEU A 366 9.11 5.94 0.69
N LEU A 367 8.80 5.23 -0.37
CA LEU A 367 8.50 5.84 -1.66
C LEU A 367 7.00 5.76 -1.93
N VAL A 368 6.36 6.91 -2.08
CA VAL A 368 4.96 7.02 -2.51
C VAL A 368 4.93 7.64 -3.90
N VAL A 369 4.26 6.99 -4.85
CA VAL A 369 4.16 7.47 -6.23
C VAL A 369 2.85 8.17 -6.52
N ASP A 370 2.91 9.18 -7.38
CA ASP A 370 1.82 10.06 -7.80
C ASP A 370 1.75 10.09 -9.36
N LEU A 371 0.96 10.95 -9.92
CA LEU A 371 0.65 11.02 -11.36
C LEU A 371 1.47 12.07 -12.13
N LEU A 372 2.43 12.75 -11.50
CA LEU A 372 3.13 13.87 -12.12
C LEU A 372 3.96 13.46 -13.32
N ALA A 373 3.72 14.12 -14.45
CA ALA A 373 4.46 13.87 -15.69
C ALA A 373 5.94 14.23 -15.56
N THR A 374 6.82 13.38 -16.12
CA THR A 374 8.26 13.62 -16.19
C THR A 374 8.61 14.78 -17.12
N ARG A 375 7.89 14.90 -18.25
CA ARG A 375 8.10 15.96 -19.25
C ARG A 375 7.41 17.25 -18.83
N GLN A 376 8.15 18.35 -18.82
CA GLN A 376 7.62 19.66 -18.41
C GLN A 376 6.41 20.12 -19.25
N GLU A 377 6.38 19.83 -20.52
CA GLU A 377 5.24 20.17 -21.39
C GLU A 377 3.95 19.49 -20.93
N ARG A 378 3.99 18.19 -20.61
CA ARG A 378 2.84 17.47 -20.06
C ARG A 378 2.49 17.95 -18.65
N ARG A 379 3.50 18.21 -17.83
CA ARG A 379 3.33 18.75 -16.47
C ARG A 379 2.56 20.06 -16.45
N LEU A 380 2.85 20.98 -17.35
CA LEU A 380 2.14 22.25 -17.47
C LEU A 380 0.66 22.06 -17.84
N ARG A 381 0.35 21.05 -18.63
CA ARG A 381 -1.05 20.71 -18.97
C ARG A 381 -1.77 20.06 -17.79
N GLN A 382 -1.11 19.22 -17.03
CA GLN A 382 -1.67 18.58 -15.83
C GLN A 382 -1.95 19.59 -14.72
N LEU A 383 -1.04 20.54 -14.48
CA LEU A 383 -1.10 21.48 -13.35
C LEU A 383 -1.80 22.80 -13.67
N GLY A 384 -2.25 23.02 -14.90
CA GLY A 384 -2.71 24.32 -15.40
C GLY A 384 -3.82 25.02 -14.59
N LYS A 385 -4.60 24.27 -13.82
CA LYS A 385 -5.67 24.78 -12.94
C LYS A 385 -5.61 24.24 -11.51
N THR A 386 -4.61 23.44 -11.17
CA THR A 386 -4.46 22.97 -9.80
C THR A 386 -4.03 24.16 -8.92
N PRO A 387 -4.71 24.43 -7.82
CA PRO A 387 -4.31 25.49 -6.91
C PRO A 387 -2.86 25.30 -6.46
N PRO A 388 -2.04 26.37 -6.42
CA PRO A 388 -0.66 26.27 -5.94
C PRO A 388 -0.55 25.86 -4.46
N ASP A 389 -1.62 26.09 -3.69
CA ASP A 389 -1.69 25.72 -2.28
C ASP A 389 -2.69 24.56 -2.12
N PRO A 390 -2.20 23.35 -1.85
CA PRO A 390 -3.07 22.22 -1.54
C PRO A 390 -3.82 22.50 -0.24
N VAL A 391 -5.13 22.60 -0.33
CA VAL A 391 -5.98 22.74 0.86
C VAL A 391 -6.21 21.35 1.42
N ALA A 392 -5.64 21.08 2.58
CA ALA A 392 -6.03 19.90 3.34
C ALA A 392 -7.52 20.05 3.71
N ARG A 393 -8.37 19.21 3.11
CA ARG A 393 -9.81 19.19 3.40
C ARG A 393 -10.13 18.48 4.72
N GLU A 394 -9.16 17.77 5.24
CA GLU A 394 -9.32 17.02 6.47
C GLU A 394 -8.68 17.74 7.67
N SER A 395 -9.22 17.48 8.87
CA SER A 395 -8.86 18.18 10.09
C SER A 395 -7.95 17.38 11.04
N LEU A 396 -7.76 16.06 10.80
CA LEU A 396 -7.04 15.21 11.75
C LEU A 396 -5.56 15.59 11.86
N THR A 397 -4.89 15.81 10.73
CA THR A 397 -3.46 16.15 10.70
C THR A 397 -3.16 17.48 10.03
N GLY A 398 -4.07 18.00 9.20
CA GLY A 398 -3.89 19.27 8.48
C GLY A 398 -2.70 19.29 7.54
N ARG A 399 -2.30 18.12 7.00
CA ARG A 399 -1.12 18.01 6.11
C ARG A 399 -1.42 18.55 4.72
N PRO A 400 -0.55 19.40 4.16
CA PRO A 400 -0.66 19.80 2.76
C PRO A 400 -0.30 18.64 1.83
N GLN A 401 -0.94 18.59 0.65
CA GLN A 401 -0.71 17.60 -0.39
C GLN A 401 -0.09 18.24 -1.63
N PHE A 402 0.79 17.53 -2.31
CA PHE A 402 1.44 17.99 -3.54
C PHE A 402 1.34 16.94 -4.64
N ASN A 403 1.06 17.37 -5.86
CA ASN A 403 1.03 16.50 -7.05
C ASN A 403 2.45 16.11 -7.47
N ARG A 404 3.06 15.19 -6.77
CA ARG A 404 4.36 14.62 -7.10
C ARG A 404 4.67 13.42 -6.21
N ASN A 405 5.56 12.55 -6.68
CA ASN A 405 6.09 11.49 -5.84
C ASN A 405 6.78 12.05 -4.59
N MET A 406 6.75 11.27 -3.52
CA MET A 406 7.44 11.54 -2.26
C MET A 406 8.40 10.41 -1.93
N LEU A 407 9.66 10.76 -1.68
CA LEU A 407 10.64 9.87 -1.06
C LEU A 407 10.89 10.37 0.35
N PHE A 408 10.42 9.64 1.33
CA PHE A 408 10.56 9.96 2.74
C PHE A 408 11.69 9.14 3.34
N LEU A 409 12.85 9.73 3.56
CA LEU A 409 13.96 9.07 4.23
C LEU A 409 13.68 8.99 5.73
N GLY A 410 13.62 7.77 6.26
CA GLY A 410 13.36 7.47 7.66
C GLY A 410 14.46 7.98 8.58
N ARG A 411 14.09 8.34 9.80
CA ARG A 411 15.05 8.80 10.81
C ARG A 411 14.56 8.39 12.21
N PRO A 412 15.45 8.31 13.18
CA PRO A 412 15.10 7.86 14.53
C PRO A 412 13.85 8.51 15.09
N GLY A 413 12.95 7.69 15.65
CA GLY A 413 11.73 8.14 16.30
C GLY A 413 10.62 8.55 15.34
N GLY A 414 10.51 7.90 14.19
CA GLY A 414 9.41 8.06 13.24
C GLY A 414 9.35 9.43 12.58
N ARG A 415 10.51 10.01 12.27
CA ARG A 415 10.64 11.28 11.55
C ARG A 415 11.11 10.99 10.14
N PHE A 416 10.66 11.82 9.19
CA PHE A 416 11.02 11.65 7.80
C PHE A 416 11.55 12.95 7.18
N VAL A 417 12.52 12.77 6.27
CA VAL A 417 13.07 13.84 5.44
C VAL A 417 12.63 13.58 4.00
N GLU A 418 11.82 14.48 3.43
CA GLU A 418 11.40 14.33 2.05
C GLU A 418 12.54 14.69 1.09
N ALA A 419 12.88 13.79 0.19
CA ALA A 419 14.05 13.83 -0.67
C ALA A 419 13.76 13.66 -2.17
N ALA A 420 12.52 13.45 -2.61
CA ALA A 420 12.21 13.09 -4.00
C ALA A 420 12.74 14.11 -5.02
N LEU A 421 12.70 15.42 -4.70
CA LEU A 421 13.24 16.45 -5.60
C LEU A 421 14.75 16.35 -5.73
N SER A 422 15.46 16.13 -4.63
CA SER A 422 16.95 16.04 -4.62
C SER A 422 17.42 14.71 -5.21
N ALA A 423 16.66 13.65 -5.06
CA ALA A 423 16.92 12.33 -5.64
C ALA A 423 16.52 12.23 -7.13
N GLY A 424 15.82 13.23 -7.68
CA GLY A 424 15.32 13.18 -9.06
C GLY A 424 14.12 12.28 -9.26
N LEU A 425 13.44 11.88 -8.18
CA LEU A 425 12.31 10.93 -8.17
C LEU A 425 10.93 11.61 -8.09
N ALA A 426 10.88 12.95 -8.13
CA ALA A 426 9.63 13.70 -7.91
C ALA A 426 8.55 13.46 -8.97
N ALA A 427 8.86 12.80 -10.10
CA ALA A 427 7.92 12.53 -11.18
C ALA A 427 8.30 11.26 -11.91
N SER A 428 7.32 10.42 -12.21
CA SER A 428 7.48 9.17 -12.95
C SER A 428 6.30 8.88 -13.91
N ASP A 429 5.65 9.93 -14.40
CA ASP A 429 4.41 9.88 -15.18
C ASP A 429 3.25 9.27 -14.37
N TRP A 430 2.19 8.76 -15.00
CA TRP A 430 1.07 8.13 -14.31
C TRP A 430 1.51 6.81 -13.69
N SER A 431 1.91 6.86 -12.43
CA SER A 431 2.53 5.74 -11.72
C SER A 431 1.50 4.95 -10.91
N TRP A 432 1.73 3.63 -10.77
CA TRP A 432 0.85 2.73 -10.02
C TRP A 432 1.57 2.03 -8.87
N CYS A 433 2.62 1.30 -9.18
CA CYS A 433 3.30 0.46 -8.21
C CYS A 433 4.80 0.70 -8.27
N PRO A 434 5.43 1.25 -7.22
CA PRO A 434 6.86 1.25 -7.05
C PRO A 434 7.30 -0.08 -6.45
N ILE A 435 8.51 -0.52 -6.79
CA ILE A 435 9.16 -1.69 -6.19
C ILE A 435 10.64 -1.39 -6.06
N PHE A 436 11.17 -1.49 -4.85
CA PHE A 436 12.59 -1.52 -4.57
C PHE A 436 13.12 -2.95 -4.72
N LEU A 437 14.14 -3.14 -5.53
CA LEU A 437 14.79 -4.43 -5.72
C LEU A 437 16.21 -4.22 -6.24
N ASP A 438 17.12 -5.12 -5.88
CA ASP A 438 18.49 -5.14 -6.39
C ASP A 438 18.51 -5.89 -7.74
N VAL A 439 18.37 -5.14 -8.85
CA VAL A 439 18.25 -5.70 -10.21
C VAL A 439 19.57 -6.23 -10.73
N ASP A 440 20.69 -5.62 -10.37
CA ASP A 440 22.01 -5.98 -10.87
C ASP A 440 22.88 -6.75 -9.87
N LEU A 441 22.28 -7.04 -8.69
CA LEU A 441 22.89 -7.80 -7.59
C LEU A 441 24.18 -7.14 -7.06
N ASP A 442 24.19 -5.82 -7.02
CA ASP A 442 25.30 -5.04 -6.45
C ASP A 442 25.14 -4.79 -4.95
N GLY A 443 23.99 -5.20 -4.41
CA GLY A 443 23.63 -5.08 -3.01
C GLY A 443 23.02 -3.72 -2.67
N HIS A 444 22.61 -2.92 -3.65
CA HIS A 444 21.82 -1.69 -3.49
C HIS A 444 20.46 -1.87 -4.15
N GLU A 445 19.45 -1.28 -3.55
CA GLU A 445 18.11 -1.28 -4.10
C GLU A 445 18.03 -0.36 -5.31
N ASP A 446 17.61 -0.93 -6.45
CA ASP A 446 17.13 -0.20 -7.62
C ASP A 446 15.63 0.09 -7.48
N LEU A 447 15.12 0.99 -8.29
CA LEU A 447 13.70 1.33 -8.30
C LEU A 447 13.05 0.96 -9.64
N LEU A 448 12.03 0.12 -9.59
CA LEU A 448 11.12 -0.15 -10.68
C LEU A 448 9.78 0.53 -10.39
N VAL A 449 9.26 1.33 -11.34
CA VAL A 449 7.93 1.94 -11.24
C VAL A 449 7.09 1.51 -12.43
N SER A 450 5.97 0.82 -12.18
CA SER A 450 4.98 0.57 -13.22
C SER A 450 4.17 1.84 -13.48
N ASN A 451 3.99 2.22 -14.75
CA ASN A 451 3.22 3.39 -15.11
C ASN A 451 2.41 3.20 -16.39
N GLY A 452 1.46 4.08 -16.60
CA GLY A 452 0.62 4.15 -17.78
C GLY A 452 -0.86 4.20 -17.45
N PHE A 453 -1.59 4.87 -18.29
CA PHE A 453 -3.05 4.90 -18.30
C PHE A 453 -3.51 5.01 -19.77
N GLU A 454 -4.64 4.43 -20.11
CA GLU A 454 -5.09 4.34 -21.50
C GLU A 454 -5.34 5.71 -22.13
N TYR A 455 -5.87 6.63 -21.34
CA TYR A 455 -6.18 8.01 -21.77
C TYR A 455 -5.49 9.02 -20.86
N ASP A 456 -5.03 10.13 -21.40
CA ASP A 456 -4.47 11.24 -20.61
C ASP A 456 -5.62 12.07 -19.99
N LEU A 457 -6.24 11.53 -18.95
CA LEU A 457 -7.35 12.18 -18.24
C LEU A 457 -6.92 13.46 -17.51
N MET A 458 -5.61 13.66 -17.31
CA MET A 458 -5.07 14.83 -16.63
C MET A 458 -4.75 15.99 -17.59
N ASP A 459 -4.91 15.81 -18.90
CA ASP A 459 -4.71 16.89 -19.88
C ASP A 459 -5.85 17.91 -19.79
N GLN A 460 -5.58 19.04 -19.11
CA GLN A 460 -6.57 20.09 -18.87
C GLN A 460 -7.06 20.75 -20.18
N ASP A 461 -6.19 20.86 -21.20
CA ASP A 461 -6.58 21.40 -22.51
C ASP A 461 -7.62 20.51 -23.18
N THR A 462 -7.49 19.20 -23.03
CA THR A 462 -8.47 18.22 -23.52
C THR A 462 -9.76 18.28 -22.71
N GLN A 463 -9.67 18.31 -21.38
CA GLN A 463 -10.85 18.43 -20.52
C GLN A 463 -11.65 19.72 -20.81
N ASP A 464 -10.96 20.84 -21.02
CA ASP A 464 -11.60 22.13 -21.33
C ASP A 464 -12.31 22.08 -22.69
N ARG A 465 -11.73 21.39 -23.68
CA ARG A 465 -12.39 21.20 -25.00
C ARG A 465 -13.64 20.34 -24.87
N VAL A 466 -13.60 19.27 -24.10
CA VAL A 466 -14.76 18.38 -23.88
C VAL A 466 -15.87 19.10 -23.12
N LYS A 467 -15.52 19.96 -22.16
CA LYS A 467 -16.49 20.75 -21.37
C LYS A 467 -17.06 21.95 -22.12
N ASP A 468 -16.45 22.41 -23.23
CA ASP A 468 -16.94 23.52 -24.01
C ASP A 468 -18.21 23.09 -24.79
N PRO A 469 -19.38 23.71 -24.52
CA PRO A 469 -20.64 23.35 -25.19
C PRO A 469 -20.58 23.48 -26.72
N ARG A 470 -19.66 24.28 -27.25
CA ARG A 470 -19.45 24.48 -28.70
C ARG A 470 -18.78 23.26 -29.36
N HIS A 471 -18.16 22.40 -28.59
CA HIS A 471 -17.54 21.16 -29.04
C HIS A 471 -18.34 19.93 -28.61
N SER A 472 -19.47 20.08 -27.90
CA SER A 472 -20.40 18.98 -27.65
C SER A 472 -20.97 18.57 -29.03
N LEU A 473 -20.41 17.52 -29.54
CA LEU A 473 -20.60 16.98 -30.87
C LEU A 473 -22.08 16.76 -31.18
N SER A 474 -22.51 17.38 -32.23
CA SER A 474 -23.50 16.77 -33.12
C SER A 474 -22.98 15.38 -33.50
N ALA A 475 -23.38 14.35 -32.78
CA ALA A 475 -23.31 12.98 -33.22
C ALA A 475 -24.55 12.65 -34.05
#